data_8b31c3c045f1b28a847e0ff13e9f8cba
#
_entry.id   8b31c3c045f1b28a847e0ff13e9f8cba
#
_cell.length_a   1.000
_cell.length_b   1.000
_cell.length_c   1.000
_cell.angle_alpha   90.00
_cell.angle_beta   90.00
_cell.angle_gamma   90.00
#
_symmetry.space_group_name_H-M   'P 1'
#
loop_
_entity.id
_entity.type
_entity.pdbx_description
1 polymer ?
#
loop_
_entity_poly.entity_id
_entity_poly.type
_entity_poly.pdbx_seq_one_letter_code
_entity_poly.pdbx_strand_id
1 'polypeptide(L)'
;MKYGEDVIAALTICWTVLGMPAGKRLAPMLTELVAVLRHFRELVISDETAALLVSMSAATIDRRLADERARYKIKGRVGTKPGSLIRSQIPVRTWAQWDDAVPGFVEIDTVFHDGGNRGGGHAFTLTVTDIATGWTESRSLPDRTAKHILAALNQIAAAMPFPILGVDCDNGSEFINDDLLAWCQDRRITFTRSRPGNKNDGCHVEQKNWVVVRTVVGYYRYDTASELLLLNEIWRLQSQLTNYFHPQQKLVSKVRKGAKVSRKHDTATTPFHRATDHPSMTLDRIVALKRTYSLINPAATQRQIQALTNQLFTLTTSKAPAGVPTPLTKRARSREATNNPSRAS
;
A
#
# COMPACT_ATOMS: atom_id res chain seq x y z
N MET A 1 -37.12 4.22 8.55
CA MET A 1 -35.81 3.49 8.54
C MET A 1 -34.78 4.42 9.17
N LYS A 2 -33.94 3.99 10.17
CA LYS A 2 -33.05 4.90 10.92
C LYS A 2 -32.03 5.65 10.04
N TYR A 3 -31.57 5.02 8.94
CA TYR A 3 -30.61 5.60 8.01
C TYR A 3 -31.26 5.73 6.64
N GLY A 4 -31.60 6.96 6.25
CA GLY A 4 -32.19 7.32 4.97
C GLY A 4 -31.19 7.28 3.80
N GLU A 5 -31.68 7.60 2.60
CA GLU A 5 -30.85 7.62 1.39
C GLU A 5 -29.73 8.67 1.47
N ASP A 6 -30.00 9.82 2.08
CA ASP A 6 -29.04 10.90 2.32
C ASP A 6 -27.84 10.44 3.19
N VAL A 7 -28.12 9.70 4.26
CA VAL A 7 -27.06 9.12 5.13
C VAL A 7 -26.23 8.09 4.36
N ILE A 8 -26.87 7.27 3.52
CA ILE A 8 -26.16 6.24 2.74
C ILE A 8 -25.33 6.88 1.61
N ALA A 9 -25.83 7.91 0.97
CA ALA A 9 -25.05 8.67 -0.02
C ALA A 9 -23.82 9.31 0.62
N ALA A 10 -23.98 9.96 1.78
CA ALA A 10 -22.88 10.53 2.55
C ALA A 10 -21.87 9.45 3.00
N LEU A 11 -22.33 8.27 3.45
CA LEU A 11 -21.49 7.13 3.78
C LEU A 11 -20.66 6.66 2.58
N THR A 12 -21.26 6.58 1.41
CA THR A 12 -20.59 6.15 0.17
C THR A 12 -19.49 7.13 -0.23
N ILE A 13 -19.70 8.43 -0.08
CA ILE A 13 -18.64 9.44 -0.29
C ILE A 13 -17.50 9.22 0.69
N CYS A 14 -17.76 9.13 1.99
CA CYS A 14 -16.74 8.88 3.02
C CYS A 14 -15.96 7.59 2.74
N TRP A 15 -16.65 6.52 2.38
CA TRP A 15 -16.06 5.22 2.08
C TRP A 15 -15.12 5.28 0.87
N THR A 16 -15.55 5.95 -0.21
CA THR A 16 -14.76 6.10 -1.44
C THR A 16 -13.51 6.93 -1.19
N VAL A 17 -13.63 8.05 -0.48
CA VAL A 17 -12.51 8.95 -0.15
C VAL A 17 -11.43 8.21 0.66
N LEU A 18 -11.81 7.31 1.57
CA LEU A 18 -10.85 6.52 2.35
C LEU A 18 -10.34 5.25 1.65
N GLY A 19 -10.57 5.08 0.35
CA GLY A 19 -10.09 3.91 -0.40
C GLY A 19 -10.88 2.63 -0.08
N MET A 20 -12.17 2.75 0.17
CA MET A 20 -13.14 1.64 0.31
C MET A 20 -12.81 0.65 1.45
N PRO A 21 -12.50 1.09 2.66
CA PRO A 21 -12.14 0.21 3.76
C PRO A 21 -13.34 -0.62 4.27
N ALA A 22 -13.06 -1.71 4.99
CA ALA A 22 -14.09 -2.41 5.76
C ALA A 22 -14.65 -1.53 6.88
N GLY A 23 -15.89 -1.78 7.31
CA GLY A 23 -16.58 -1.00 8.34
C GLY A 23 -15.80 -0.85 9.64
N LYS A 24 -15.05 -1.88 10.05
CA LYS A 24 -14.16 -1.81 11.23
C LYS A 24 -13.07 -0.73 11.13
N ARG A 25 -12.63 -0.41 9.92
CA ARG A 25 -11.65 0.65 9.69
C ARG A 25 -12.32 2.00 9.43
N LEU A 26 -13.49 2.01 8.78
CA LEU A 26 -14.20 3.24 8.46
C LEU A 26 -14.84 3.89 9.68
N ALA A 27 -15.53 3.11 10.51
CA ALA A 27 -16.31 3.64 11.64
C ALA A 27 -15.51 4.56 12.58
N PRO A 28 -14.30 4.22 13.03
CA PRO A 28 -13.52 5.11 13.90
C PRO A 28 -13.12 6.43 13.26
N MET A 29 -13.07 6.49 11.92
CA MET A 29 -12.63 7.67 11.17
C MET A 29 -13.76 8.62 10.81
N LEU A 30 -15.03 8.20 10.92
CA LEU A 30 -16.15 9.00 10.42
C LEU A 30 -16.27 10.37 11.09
N THR A 31 -16.04 10.46 12.38
CA THR A 31 -16.14 11.75 13.12
C THR A 31 -15.21 12.80 12.51
N GLU A 32 -13.96 12.45 12.35
CA GLU A 32 -12.94 13.35 11.81
C GLU A 32 -13.15 13.60 10.31
N LEU A 33 -13.39 12.54 9.54
CA LEU A 33 -13.57 12.64 8.10
C LEU A 33 -14.77 13.49 7.70
N VAL A 34 -15.90 13.34 8.39
CA VAL A 34 -17.10 14.16 8.14
C VAL A 34 -16.79 15.64 8.41
N ALA A 35 -16.08 15.95 9.49
CA ALA A 35 -15.67 17.32 9.80
C ALA A 35 -14.76 17.90 8.70
N VAL A 36 -13.75 17.14 8.25
CA VAL A 36 -12.83 17.55 7.18
C VAL A 36 -13.58 17.77 5.86
N LEU A 37 -14.44 16.83 5.45
CA LEU A 37 -15.16 16.94 4.18
C LEU A 37 -16.16 18.10 4.20
N ARG A 38 -16.79 18.38 5.33
CA ARG A 38 -17.67 19.55 5.49
C ARG A 38 -16.87 20.87 5.45
N HIS A 39 -15.69 20.91 6.08
CA HIS A 39 -14.79 22.07 6.02
C HIS A 39 -14.41 22.43 4.58
N PHE A 40 -14.07 21.45 3.77
CA PHE A 40 -13.75 21.64 2.35
C PHE A 40 -14.99 21.73 1.43
N ARG A 41 -16.21 21.72 1.98
CA ARG A 41 -17.48 21.72 1.23
C ARG A 41 -17.65 20.55 0.25
N GLU A 42 -16.98 19.44 0.53
CA GLU A 42 -17.10 18.19 -0.24
C GLU A 42 -18.27 17.32 0.23
N LEU A 43 -18.79 17.59 1.43
CA LEU A 43 -19.93 16.90 2.02
C LEU A 43 -20.91 17.95 2.55
N VAL A 44 -21.98 18.20 1.78
CA VAL A 44 -23.05 19.14 2.15
C VAL A 44 -24.23 18.34 2.70
N ILE A 45 -24.32 18.22 4.02
CA ILE A 45 -25.36 17.49 4.75
C ILE A 45 -25.79 18.26 5.99
N SER A 46 -27.01 18.00 6.49
CA SER A 46 -27.49 18.55 7.75
C SER A 46 -26.71 18.00 8.96
N ASP A 47 -26.78 18.70 10.09
CA ASP A 47 -26.16 18.22 11.34
C ASP A 47 -26.79 16.90 11.82
N GLU A 48 -28.08 16.69 11.59
CA GLU A 48 -28.80 15.45 11.90
C GLU A 48 -28.23 14.28 11.06
N THR A 49 -28.09 14.48 9.74
CA THR A 49 -27.50 13.47 8.84
C THR A 49 -26.05 13.18 9.24
N ALA A 50 -25.26 14.18 9.59
CA ALA A 50 -23.89 14.02 10.06
C ALA A 50 -23.84 13.20 11.37
N ALA A 51 -24.69 13.50 12.34
CA ALA A 51 -24.78 12.78 13.60
C ALA A 51 -25.19 11.31 13.42
N LEU A 52 -26.17 11.05 12.53
CA LEU A 52 -26.57 9.68 12.17
C LEU A 52 -25.42 8.93 11.50
N LEU A 53 -24.72 9.53 10.55
CA LEU A 53 -23.59 8.94 9.84
C LEU A 53 -22.47 8.53 10.80
N VAL A 54 -22.07 9.44 11.69
CA VAL A 54 -21.01 9.18 12.70
C VAL A 54 -21.42 8.11 13.71
N SER A 55 -22.72 7.96 14.02
CA SER A 55 -23.23 6.95 14.93
C SER A 55 -23.29 5.54 14.35
N MET A 56 -22.96 5.34 13.07
CA MET A 56 -23.08 4.05 12.41
C MET A 56 -22.06 3.03 12.95
N SER A 57 -22.53 1.86 13.38
CA SER A 57 -21.64 0.75 13.74
C SER A 57 -20.93 0.15 12.51
N ALA A 58 -19.75 -0.42 12.72
CA ALA A 58 -18.98 -1.10 11.68
C ALA A 58 -19.80 -2.16 10.89
N ALA A 59 -20.60 -2.96 11.63
CA ALA A 59 -21.45 -3.98 11.02
C ALA A 59 -22.59 -3.36 10.16
N THR A 60 -23.12 -2.22 10.58
CA THR A 60 -24.15 -1.50 9.80
C THR A 60 -23.54 -0.92 8.53
N ILE A 61 -22.35 -0.32 8.61
CA ILE A 61 -21.59 0.18 7.46
C ILE A 61 -21.34 -0.95 6.45
N ASP A 62 -20.84 -2.11 6.91
CA ASP A 62 -20.55 -3.24 6.01
C ASP A 62 -21.81 -3.76 5.31
N ARG A 63 -22.95 -3.81 6.02
CA ARG A 63 -24.23 -4.23 5.40
C ARG A 63 -24.73 -3.22 4.37
N ARG A 64 -24.66 -1.91 4.68
CA ARG A 64 -25.17 -0.86 3.79
C ARG A 64 -24.31 -0.67 2.53
N LEU A 65 -23.02 -0.97 2.62
CA LEU A 65 -22.09 -0.87 1.49
C LEU A 65 -21.87 -2.21 0.77
N ALA A 66 -22.63 -3.26 1.08
CA ALA A 66 -22.42 -4.60 0.52
C ALA A 66 -22.53 -4.60 -1.02
N ASP A 67 -23.55 -3.99 -1.56
CA ASP A 67 -23.83 -3.93 -3.01
C ASP A 67 -22.78 -3.07 -3.73
N GLU A 68 -22.45 -1.90 -3.18
CA GLU A 68 -21.40 -1.04 -3.73
C GLU A 68 -20.06 -1.77 -3.75
N ARG A 69 -19.70 -2.46 -2.66
CA ARG A 69 -18.47 -3.23 -2.56
C ARG A 69 -18.39 -4.39 -3.57
N ALA A 70 -19.53 -4.99 -3.92
CA ALA A 70 -19.57 -6.06 -4.92
C ALA A 70 -19.18 -5.57 -6.32
N ARG A 71 -19.42 -4.30 -6.65
CA ARG A 71 -19.08 -3.67 -7.96
C ARG A 71 -17.57 -3.46 -8.14
N TYR A 72 -16.78 -3.36 -7.05
CA TYR A 72 -15.36 -2.98 -7.08
C TYR A 72 -14.36 -4.14 -6.84
N LYS A 73 -14.68 -5.40 -7.13
CA LYS A 73 -13.76 -6.55 -6.92
C LYS A 73 -12.70 -6.68 -8.00
N ILE A 74 -11.41 -6.59 -7.62
CA ILE A 74 -10.23 -6.76 -8.50
C ILE A 74 -9.52 -8.11 -8.24
N LYS A 75 -8.98 -8.79 -9.29
CA LYS A 75 -8.26 -10.08 -9.21
C LYS A 75 -6.87 -10.01 -9.87
N GLY A 76 -5.80 -10.61 -9.25
CA GLY A 76 -4.43 -10.68 -9.81
C GLY A 76 -3.46 -11.63 -9.07
N ARG A 77 -2.24 -11.92 -9.64
CA ARG A 77 -1.18 -12.83 -9.11
C ARG A 77 0.24 -12.26 -9.22
N VAL A 78 1.20 -12.72 -8.35
CA VAL A 78 2.58 -12.22 -8.18
C VAL A 78 3.62 -13.36 -8.12
N GLY A 79 4.92 -13.09 -8.51
CA GLY A 79 6.06 -14.00 -8.32
C GLY A 79 7.44 -13.32 -8.40
N THR A 80 8.40 -13.67 -7.51
CA THR A 80 9.77 -13.13 -7.39
C THR A 80 10.85 -14.21 -7.20
N LYS A 81 12.17 -13.88 -7.49
CA LYS A 81 13.35 -14.75 -7.29
C LYS A 81 14.41 -14.09 -6.38
N PRO A 82 15.17 -14.85 -5.53
CA PRO A 82 16.12 -14.31 -4.57
C PRO A 82 17.51 -13.97 -5.14
N GLY A 83 18.19 -12.93 -4.59
CA GLY A 83 19.57 -12.54 -4.88
C GLY A 83 20.62 -13.28 -4.01
N SER A 84 21.89 -13.39 -4.46
CA SER A 84 22.84 -14.35 -3.85
C SER A 84 24.22 -13.84 -3.42
N LEU A 85 24.70 -12.63 -3.80
CA LEU A 85 26.13 -12.32 -3.75
C LEU A 85 26.69 -11.74 -2.44
N ILE A 86 25.92 -10.95 -1.65
CA ILE A 86 26.43 -10.26 -0.43
C ILE A 86 25.71 -10.69 0.86
N ARG A 87 24.99 -11.78 0.84
CA ARG A 87 24.19 -12.29 1.98
C ARG A 87 24.96 -12.47 3.28
N SER A 88 26.27 -12.72 3.22
CA SER A 88 27.11 -12.94 4.41
C SER A 88 27.45 -11.65 5.16
N GLN A 89 27.40 -10.49 4.51
CA GLN A 89 27.79 -9.20 5.10
C GLN A 89 26.61 -8.45 5.72
N ILE A 90 25.38 -8.74 5.28
CA ILE A 90 24.17 -8.11 5.80
C ILE A 90 23.53 -9.04 6.84
N PRO A 91 23.43 -8.61 8.12
CA PRO A 91 22.87 -9.45 9.17
C PRO A 91 21.40 -9.79 8.88
N VAL A 92 21.01 -10.99 9.26
CA VAL A 92 19.60 -11.38 9.30
C VAL A 92 18.93 -10.62 10.44
N ARG A 93 17.74 -10.09 10.21
CA ARG A 93 16.96 -9.37 11.21
C ARG A 93 16.90 -10.14 12.53
N THR A 94 17.40 -9.52 13.59
CA THR A 94 17.31 -10.03 14.95
C THR A 94 16.59 -9.02 15.83
N TRP A 95 15.74 -9.49 16.74
CA TRP A 95 14.96 -8.65 17.65
C TRP A 95 15.82 -7.75 18.56
N ALA A 96 17.09 -8.10 18.77
CA ALA A 96 18.00 -7.36 19.65
C ALA A 96 18.47 -6.01 19.07
N GLN A 97 18.39 -5.81 17.75
CA GLN A 97 18.89 -4.61 17.05
C GLN A 97 17.78 -3.81 16.36
N TRP A 98 16.54 -4.24 16.53
CA TRP A 98 15.40 -3.73 15.79
C TRP A 98 14.25 -3.38 16.74
N ASP A 99 13.95 -2.09 16.88
CA ASP A 99 12.83 -1.61 17.70
C ASP A 99 11.62 -1.24 16.83
N ASP A 100 10.76 -2.21 16.57
CA ASP A 100 9.52 -2.04 15.79
C ASP A 100 8.53 -1.06 16.44
N ALA A 101 8.76 -0.64 17.67
CA ALA A 101 7.90 0.30 18.38
C ALA A 101 8.23 1.76 18.03
N VAL A 102 9.46 2.05 17.60
CA VAL A 102 9.94 3.41 17.32
C VAL A 102 9.81 3.73 15.82
N PRO A 103 9.24 4.89 15.43
CA PRO A 103 9.25 5.36 14.05
C PRO A 103 10.67 5.50 13.49
N GLY A 104 10.86 5.06 12.24
CA GLY A 104 12.14 5.10 11.55
C GLY A 104 12.70 3.73 11.15
N PHE A 105 12.14 2.64 11.67
CA PHE A 105 12.48 1.30 11.19
C PHE A 105 11.55 0.91 10.05
N VAL A 106 12.09 0.81 8.84
CA VAL A 106 11.31 0.64 7.61
C VAL A 106 11.57 -0.71 6.93
N GLU A 107 10.54 -1.29 6.34
CA GLU A 107 10.63 -2.37 5.37
C GLU A 107 10.59 -1.79 3.97
N ILE A 108 11.44 -2.29 3.06
CA ILE A 108 11.52 -1.86 1.67
C ILE A 108 11.29 -3.03 0.71
N ASP A 109 10.61 -2.76 -0.41
CA ASP A 109 10.38 -3.76 -1.46
C ASP A 109 10.10 -3.06 -2.81
N THR A 110 10.23 -3.81 -3.92
CA THR A 110 9.95 -3.31 -5.27
C THR A 110 8.75 -4.00 -5.92
N VAL A 111 7.89 -3.22 -6.54
CA VAL A 111 6.78 -3.69 -7.36
C VAL A 111 7.15 -3.59 -8.83
N PHE A 112 7.07 -4.71 -9.56
CA PHE A 112 7.35 -4.80 -10.99
C PHE A 112 6.16 -4.32 -11.82
N HIS A 113 6.38 -3.48 -12.81
CA HIS A 113 5.36 -3.07 -13.78
C HIS A 113 5.63 -3.72 -15.15
N ASP A 114 5.70 -5.03 -15.17
CA ASP A 114 6.06 -5.86 -16.33
C ASP A 114 4.88 -6.28 -17.21
N GLY A 115 3.64 -6.06 -16.77
CA GLY A 115 2.44 -6.49 -17.48
C GLY A 115 2.32 -8.00 -17.68
N GLY A 116 3.04 -8.80 -16.87
CA GLY A 116 3.11 -10.24 -16.98
C GLY A 116 4.20 -10.75 -17.92
N ASN A 117 4.97 -9.86 -18.57
CA ASN A 117 6.11 -10.21 -19.40
C ASN A 117 7.37 -9.50 -18.88
N ARG A 118 8.31 -10.27 -18.33
CA ARG A 118 9.57 -9.77 -17.75
C ARG A 118 10.64 -9.40 -18.78
N GLY A 119 10.43 -9.68 -20.05
CA GLY A 119 11.37 -9.31 -21.13
C GLY A 119 11.36 -7.80 -21.41
N GLY A 120 12.52 -7.23 -21.73
CA GLY A 120 12.70 -5.81 -22.01
C GLY A 120 12.59 -4.89 -20.79
N GLY A 121 12.87 -3.60 -20.96
CA GLY A 121 12.79 -2.58 -19.91
C GLY A 121 11.34 -2.34 -19.45
N HIS A 122 11.15 -2.12 -18.16
CA HIS A 122 9.88 -1.71 -17.57
C HIS A 122 10.15 -0.99 -16.24
N ALA A 123 9.19 -0.20 -15.81
CA ALA A 123 9.29 0.53 -14.55
C ALA A 123 9.13 -0.39 -13.33
N PHE A 124 9.67 0.08 -12.22
CA PHE A 124 9.52 -0.52 -10.89
C PHE A 124 9.03 0.55 -9.92
N THR A 125 8.32 0.17 -8.88
CA THR A 125 8.01 1.10 -7.78
C THR A 125 8.67 0.60 -6.51
N LEU A 126 9.61 1.37 -5.97
CA LEU A 126 10.16 1.19 -4.63
C LEU A 126 9.11 1.65 -3.62
N THR A 127 8.73 0.79 -2.70
CA THR A 127 7.86 1.09 -1.58
C THR A 127 8.65 0.98 -0.28
N VAL A 128 8.52 1.99 0.57
CA VAL A 128 9.15 2.06 1.89
C VAL A 128 8.05 2.25 2.93
N THR A 129 7.97 1.35 3.89
CA THR A 129 6.93 1.37 4.93
C THR A 129 7.54 1.33 6.32
N ASP A 130 7.26 2.34 7.12
CA ASP A 130 7.63 2.38 8.54
C ASP A 130 6.77 1.40 9.34
N ILE A 131 7.42 0.56 10.15
CA ILE A 131 6.73 -0.50 10.90
C ILE A 131 5.93 0.07 12.07
N ALA A 132 6.47 1.07 12.77
CA ALA A 132 5.83 1.66 13.95
C ALA A 132 4.53 2.37 13.61
N THR A 133 4.50 3.19 12.57
CA THR A 133 3.34 4.03 12.21
C THR A 133 2.54 3.47 11.06
N GLY A 134 3.16 2.68 10.17
CA GLY A 134 2.61 2.30 8.87
C GLY A 134 2.73 3.41 7.81
N TRP A 135 3.53 4.47 8.09
CA TRP A 135 3.82 5.52 7.11
C TRP A 135 4.47 4.90 5.87
N THR A 136 3.96 5.26 4.70
CA THR A 136 4.39 4.62 3.46
C THR A 136 4.66 5.66 2.39
N GLU A 137 5.86 5.59 1.80
CA GLU A 137 6.27 6.38 0.64
C GLU A 137 6.61 5.46 -0.53
N SER A 138 6.34 5.93 -1.75
CA SER A 138 6.64 5.17 -2.96
C SER A 138 7.28 6.07 -4.02
N ARG A 139 8.21 5.50 -4.78
CA ARG A 139 8.83 6.14 -5.96
C ARG A 139 9.01 5.13 -7.07
N SER A 140 8.61 5.50 -8.29
CA SER A 140 8.82 4.68 -9.47
C SER A 140 10.17 4.96 -10.12
N LEU A 141 10.79 3.91 -10.61
CA LEU A 141 12.14 3.85 -11.14
C LEU A 141 12.11 3.27 -12.57
N PRO A 142 13.01 3.71 -13.48
CA PRO A 142 13.09 3.13 -14.81
C PRO A 142 13.66 1.70 -14.80
N ASP A 143 14.49 1.39 -13.82
CA ASP A 143 15.12 0.08 -13.59
C ASP A 143 15.50 -0.09 -12.11
N ARG A 144 16.05 -1.27 -11.73
CA ARG A 144 16.47 -1.61 -10.37
C ARG A 144 17.98 -1.48 -10.14
N THR A 145 18.65 -0.61 -10.88
CA THR A 145 20.07 -0.36 -10.61
C THR A 145 20.26 0.30 -9.25
N ALA A 146 21.38 0.03 -8.59
CA ALA A 146 21.72 0.62 -7.28
C ALA A 146 21.60 2.16 -7.32
N LYS A 147 22.06 2.80 -8.41
CA LYS A 147 21.95 4.24 -8.64
C LYS A 147 20.50 4.74 -8.51
N HIS A 148 19.54 4.08 -9.18
CA HIS A 148 18.14 4.50 -9.15
C HIS A 148 17.46 4.18 -7.82
N ILE A 149 17.78 3.03 -7.23
CA ILE A 149 17.30 2.66 -5.88
C ILE A 149 17.76 3.70 -4.85
N LEU A 150 19.05 4.09 -4.83
CA LEU A 150 19.58 5.07 -3.90
C LEU A 150 19.02 6.48 -4.12
N ALA A 151 18.83 6.87 -5.39
CA ALA A 151 18.19 8.15 -5.71
C ALA A 151 16.75 8.22 -5.16
N ALA A 152 15.98 7.12 -5.32
CA ALA A 152 14.64 7.03 -4.76
C ALA A 152 14.62 6.99 -3.24
N LEU A 153 15.53 6.23 -2.60
CA LEU A 153 15.66 6.20 -1.14
C LEU A 153 15.98 7.57 -0.55
N ASN A 154 16.85 8.35 -1.19
CA ASN A 154 17.14 9.71 -0.76
C ASN A 154 15.90 10.62 -0.85
N GLN A 155 15.12 10.52 -1.92
CA GLN A 155 13.86 11.26 -2.06
C GLN A 155 12.83 10.83 -1.01
N ILE A 156 12.72 9.53 -0.76
CA ILE A 156 11.81 8.98 0.25
C ILE A 156 12.24 9.40 1.65
N ALA A 157 13.52 9.29 1.98
CA ALA A 157 14.06 9.72 3.28
C ALA A 157 13.78 11.21 3.57
N ALA A 158 13.87 12.06 2.53
CA ALA A 158 13.52 13.49 2.66
C ALA A 158 12.01 13.74 2.81
N ALA A 159 11.15 12.83 2.33
CA ALA A 159 9.69 12.93 2.44
C ALA A 159 9.15 12.33 3.75
N MET A 160 9.92 11.49 4.45
CA MET A 160 9.51 10.90 5.73
C MET A 160 9.45 11.96 6.84
N PRO A 161 8.45 11.91 7.73
CA PRO A 161 8.32 12.89 8.83
C PRO A 161 9.30 12.64 9.99
N PHE A 162 10.06 11.57 9.93
CA PHE A 162 11.07 11.16 10.91
C PHE A 162 12.28 10.56 10.20
N PRO A 163 13.47 10.52 10.83
CA PRO A 163 14.66 9.91 10.22
C PRO A 163 14.50 8.42 10.07
N ILE A 164 15.06 7.85 9.01
CA ILE A 164 15.20 6.39 8.87
C ILE A 164 16.32 5.94 9.82
N LEU A 165 16.01 5.02 10.72
CA LEU A 165 16.91 4.44 11.72
C LEU A 165 17.33 3.02 11.35
N GLY A 166 16.48 2.30 10.65
CA GLY A 166 16.75 0.94 10.19
C GLY A 166 16.05 0.64 8.88
N VAL A 167 16.68 -0.17 8.04
CA VAL A 167 16.14 -0.66 6.77
C VAL A 167 16.17 -2.18 6.78
N ASP A 168 15.04 -2.83 6.58
CA ASP A 168 14.89 -4.26 6.33
C ASP A 168 14.40 -4.49 4.91
N CYS A 169 15.03 -5.42 4.19
CA CYS A 169 14.68 -5.76 2.83
C CYS A 169 14.53 -7.27 2.65
N ASP A 170 13.96 -7.68 1.53
CA ASP A 170 14.06 -9.06 1.09
C ASP A 170 15.49 -9.40 0.63
N ASN A 171 15.70 -10.65 0.17
CA ASN A 171 17.01 -11.08 -0.31
C ASN A 171 17.21 -10.77 -1.82
N GLY A 172 16.54 -9.76 -2.35
CA GLY A 172 16.69 -9.32 -3.74
C GLY A 172 18.07 -8.74 -4.03
N SER A 173 18.62 -8.99 -5.21
CA SER A 173 19.95 -8.46 -5.59
C SER A 173 19.95 -6.93 -5.74
N GLU A 174 18.80 -6.33 -5.96
CA GLU A 174 18.61 -4.87 -6.00
C GLU A 174 18.89 -4.20 -4.67
N PHE A 175 18.74 -4.93 -3.54
CA PHE A 175 18.96 -4.42 -2.19
C PHE A 175 20.25 -4.99 -1.57
N ILE A 176 20.62 -6.21 -1.95
CA ILE A 176 21.82 -6.88 -1.41
C ILE A 176 23.02 -6.54 -2.28
N ASN A 177 23.55 -5.32 -2.09
CA ASN A 177 24.71 -4.78 -2.81
C ASN A 177 25.52 -3.81 -1.95
N ASP A 178 26.77 -3.55 -2.33
CA ASP A 178 27.71 -2.70 -1.59
C ASP A 178 27.25 -1.24 -1.52
N ASP A 179 26.57 -0.72 -2.55
CA ASP A 179 26.12 0.68 -2.60
C ASP A 179 25.06 0.96 -1.52
N LEU A 180 24.07 0.07 -1.36
CA LEU A 180 23.05 0.23 -0.32
C LEU A 180 23.63 0.01 1.08
N LEU A 181 24.55 -0.95 1.22
CA LEU A 181 25.27 -1.17 2.48
C LEU A 181 26.04 0.08 2.89
N ALA A 182 26.84 0.66 1.98
CA ALA A 182 27.57 1.92 2.23
C ALA A 182 26.62 3.08 2.55
N TRP A 183 25.53 3.22 1.81
CA TRP A 183 24.51 4.24 2.07
C TRP A 183 23.94 4.17 3.49
N CYS A 184 23.69 2.95 4.00
CA CYS A 184 23.21 2.73 5.36
C CYS A 184 24.31 3.04 6.38
N GLN A 185 25.55 2.58 6.14
CA GLN A 185 26.69 2.81 7.04
C GLN A 185 27.01 4.31 7.21
N ASP A 186 27.08 5.05 6.10
CA ASP A 186 27.35 6.50 6.11
C ASP A 186 26.32 7.27 6.92
N ARG A 187 25.08 6.80 6.97
CA ARG A 187 23.96 7.41 7.69
C ARG A 187 23.71 6.80 9.07
N ARG A 188 24.50 5.82 9.48
CA ARG A 188 24.33 5.06 10.72
C ARG A 188 22.93 4.40 10.81
N ILE A 189 22.44 3.92 9.68
CA ILE A 189 21.18 3.19 9.57
C ILE A 189 21.46 1.71 9.78
N THR A 190 20.71 1.07 10.68
CA THR A 190 20.76 -0.39 10.86
C THR A 190 20.23 -1.08 9.59
N PHE A 191 21.09 -1.86 8.91
CA PHE A 191 20.68 -2.57 7.71
C PHE A 191 20.55 -4.07 7.99
N THR A 192 19.33 -4.59 7.74
CA THR A 192 19.02 -6.02 7.95
C THR A 192 18.33 -6.59 6.71
N ARG A 193 18.24 -7.91 6.68
CA ARG A 193 17.53 -8.65 5.65
C ARG A 193 16.61 -9.71 6.24
N SER A 194 15.55 -10.00 5.53
CA SER A 194 14.58 -11.03 5.90
C SER A 194 15.22 -12.42 6.03
N ARG A 195 14.74 -13.20 6.99
CA ARG A 195 15.18 -14.57 7.21
C ARG A 195 14.76 -15.46 6.04
N PRO A 196 15.62 -16.33 5.53
CA PRO A 196 15.25 -17.26 4.46
C PRO A 196 14.04 -18.12 4.86
N GLY A 197 13.02 -18.13 4.02
CA GLY A 197 11.81 -18.96 4.22
C GLY A 197 10.82 -18.46 5.28
N ASN A 198 11.07 -17.33 5.93
CA ASN A 198 10.14 -16.76 6.90
C ASN A 198 9.17 -15.76 6.23
N LYS A 199 7.93 -16.21 5.95
CA LYS A 199 6.88 -15.42 5.29
C LYS A 199 6.35 -14.24 6.13
N ASN A 200 6.77 -14.07 7.37
CA ASN A 200 6.34 -12.97 8.23
C ASN A 200 7.30 -11.76 8.15
N ASP A 201 8.53 -11.98 7.64
CA ASP A 201 9.49 -10.90 7.43
C ASP A 201 9.11 -10.17 6.13
N GLY A 202 9.06 -8.83 6.14
CA GLY A 202 8.61 -8.02 4.99
C GLY A 202 7.08 -7.93 4.82
N CYS A 203 6.29 -8.47 5.76
CA CYS A 203 4.83 -8.52 5.60
C CYS A 203 4.15 -7.15 5.61
N HIS A 204 4.76 -6.13 6.19
CA HIS A 204 4.20 -4.77 6.22
C HIS A 204 4.29 -4.12 4.85
N VAL A 205 5.44 -4.17 4.20
CA VAL A 205 5.63 -3.60 2.86
C VAL A 205 4.90 -4.41 1.78
N GLU A 206 4.85 -5.75 1.87
CA GLU A 206 4.08 -6.58 0.94
C GLU A 206 2.59 -6.22 0.91
N GLN A 207 1.98 -5.98 2.07
CA GLN A 207 0.60 -5.52 2.16
C GLN A 207 0.41 -4.15 1.50
N LYS A 208 1.40 -3.24 1.63
CA LYS A 208 1.37 -1.92 1.02
C LYS A 208 1.51 -2.00 -0.50
N ASN A 209 2.36 -2.87 -1.01
CA ASN A 209 2.50 -3.11 -2.44
C ASN A 209 1.17 -3.48 -3.10
N TRP A 210 0.33 -4.25 -2.41
CA TRP A 210 -1.03 -4.50 -2.88
C TRP A 210 -1.93 -3.27 -2.74
N VAL A 211 -2.08 -2.75 -1.51
CA VAL A 211 -3.10 -1.73 -1.17
C VAL A 211 -2.77 -0.37 -1.76
N VAL A 212 -1.48 0.01 -1.81
CA VAL A 212 -1.06 1.35 -2.26
C VAL A 212 -0.72 1.36 -3.75
N VAL A 213 -0.06 0.30 -4.25
CA VAL A 213 0.41 0.29 -5.64
C VAL A 213 -0.57 -0.43 -6.57
N ARG A 214 -0.81 -1.73 -6.34
CA ARG A 214 -1.58 -2.55 -7.29
C ARG A 214 -3.05 -2.16 -7.43
N THR A 215 -3.68 -1.72 -6.35
CA THR A 215 -5.08 -1.25 -6.42
C THR A 215 -5.23 0.06 -7.18
N VAL A 216 -4.19 0.88 -7.26
CA VAL A 216 -4.22 2.18 -7.94
C VAL A 216 -3.86 2.04 -9.42
N VAL A 217 -2.75 1.39 -9.75
CA VAL A 217 -2.23 1.35 -11.12
C VAL A 217 -2.32 -0.04 -11.79
N GLY A 218 -2.84 -1.05 -11.10
CA GLY A 218 -3.08 -2.39 -11.67
C GLY A 218 -1.80 -3.17 -11.98
N TYR A 219 -1.90 -4.05 -12.98
CA TYR A 219 -0.85 -4.99 -13.41
C TYR A 219 -0.37 -4.72 -14.84
N TYR A 220 -0.49 -3.50 -15.31
CA TYR A 220 -0.07 -3.11 -16.65
C TYR A 220 1.45 -3.01 -16.76
N ARG A 221 1.94 -2.99 -18.03
CA ARG A 221 3.32 -2.70 -18.34
C ARG A 221 3.50 -1.20 -18.49
N TYR A 222 4.42 -0.65 -17.68
CA TYR A 222 4.84 0.74 -17.77
C TYR A 222 6.32 0.78 -18.15
N ASP A 223 6.66 1.34 -19.31
CA ASP A 223 8.01 1.30 -19.88
C ASP A 223 8.44 2.59 -20.60
N THR A 224 7.64 3.65 -20.48
CA THR A 224 7.95 4.95 -21.05
C THR A 224 8.26 6.00 -19.99
N ALA A 225 9.04 7.03 -20.36
CA ALA A 225 9.35 8.15 -19.46
C ALA A 225 8.10 8.91 -19.02
N SER A 226 7.11 9.08 -19.91
CA SER A 226 5.84 9.75 -19.56
C SER A 226 5.04 8.98 -18.54
N GLU A 227 4.98 7.64 -18.63
CA GLU A 227 4.34 6.79 -17.62
C GLU A 227 5.07 6.85 -16.27
N LEU A 228 6.41 6.88 -16.30
CA LEU A 228 7.22 7.01 -15.09
C LEU A 228 6.94 8.33 -14.36
N LEU A 229 6.79 9.44 -15.10
CA LEU A 229 6.41 10.73 -14.53
C LEU A 229 5.01 10.68 -13.91
N LEU A 230 4.02 10.12 -14.63
CA LEU A 230 2.66 9.97 -14.11
C LEU A 230 2.61 9.08 -12.87
N LEU A 231 3.32 7.96 -12.84
CA LEU A 231 3.44 7.09 -11.67
C LEU A 231 3.95 7.89 -10.46
N ASN A 232 5.02 8.67 -10.62
CA ASN A 232 5.57 9.44 -9.51
C ASN A 232 4.64 10.56 -9.03
N GLU A 233 3.89 11.18 -9.92
CA GLU A 233 2.87 12.18 -9.53
C GLU A 233 1.68 11.51 -8.79
N ILE A 234 1.25 10.32 -9.23
CA ILE A 234 0.26 9.53 -8.52
C ILE A 234 0.77 9.19 -7.11
N TRP A 235 2.03 8.76 -6.95
CA TRP A 235 2.58 8.40 -5.63
C TRP A 235 2.65 9.60 -4.69
N ARG A 236 2.99 10.77 -5.19
CA ARG A 236 2.99 12.00 -4.40
C ARG A 236 1.62 12.30 -3.79
N LEU A 237 0.55 12.14 -4.56
CA LEU A 237 -0.83 12.32 -4.08
C LEU A 237 -1.30 11.14 -3.22
N GLN A 238 -0.97 9.92 -3.63
CA GLN A 238 -1.34 8.70 -2.91
C GLN A 238 -0.71 8.65 -1.52
N SER A 239 0.52 9.16 -1.34
CA SER A 239 1.18 9.30 -0.05
C SER A 239 0.34 10.17 0.90
N GLN A 240 -0.24 11.27 0.42
CA GLN A 240 -1.11 12.13 1.23
C GLN A 240 -2.33 11.35 1.74
N LEU A 241 -3.05 10.63 0.86
CA LEU A 241 -4.21 9.84 1.29
C LEU A 241 -3.81 8.68 2.20
N THR A 242 -2.78 7.94 1.81
CA THR A 242 -2.33 6.75 2.56
C THR A 242 -1.91 7.10 3.98
N ASN A 243 -1.15 8.18 4.14
CA ASN A 243 -0.53 8.51 5.41
C ASN A 243 -1.43 9.34 6.32
N TYR A 244 -2.23 10.24 5.75
CA TYR A 244 -3.05 11.15 6.54
C TYR A 244 -4.49 10.69 6.73
N PHE A 245 -5.04 9.89 5.81
CA PHE A 245 -6.48 9.57 5.83
C PHE A 245 -6.82 8.08 5.82
N HIS A 246 -5.99 7.21 5.19
CA HIS A 246 -6.37 5.79 5.09
C HIS A 246 -6.15 5.05 6.42
N PRO A 247 -7.23 4.53 7.04
CA PRO A 247 -7.14 3.85 8.33
C PRO A 247 -6.48 2.47 8.21
N GLN A 248 -5.60 2.18 9.15
CA GLN A 248 -4.86 0.94 9.25
C GLN A 248 -5.05 0.31 10.63
N GLN A 249 -5.05 -1.02 10.67
CA GLN A 249 -5.07 -1.79 11.92
C GLN A 249 -3.78 -2.59 12.05
N LYS A 250 -3.18 -2.56 13.24
CA LYS A 250 -2.04 -3.41 13.58
C LYS A 250 -2.50 -4.66 14.32
N LEU A 251 -1.80 -5.76 14.07
CA LEU A 251 -1.99 -7.01 14.79
C LEU A 251 -1.38 -6.88 16.19
N VAL A 252 -2.23 -6.86 17.22
CA VAL A 252 -1.80 -6.76 18.63
C VAL A 252 -1.49 -8.14 19.21
N SER A 253 -2.28 -9.15 18.87
CA SER A 253 -2.04 -10.51 19.34
C SER A 253 -2.52 -11.57 18.35
N LYS A 254 -1.80 -12.70 18.31
CA LYS A 254 -2.12 -13.88 17.52
C LYS A 254 -1.99 -15.12 18.40
N VAL A 255 -3.10 -15.76 18.71
CA VAL A 255 -3.16 -16.95 19.56
C VAL A 255 -3.61 -18.14 18.73
N ARG A 256 -2.84 -19.23 18.78
CA ARG A 256 -3.21 -20.49 18.15
C ARG A 256 -3.64 -21.49 19.24
N LYS A 257 -4.83 -22.07 19.07
CA LYS A 257 -5.34 -23.20 19.89
C LYS A 257 -5.71 -24.33 18.93
N GLY A 258 -4.84 -25.33 18.79
CA GLY A 258 -4.97 -26.41 17.81
C GLY A 258 -4.99 -25.86 16.36
N ALA A 259 -6.01 -26.17 15.57
CA ALA A 259 -6.22 -25.67 14.23
C ALA A 259 -6.75 -24.23 14.15
N LYS A 260 -7.33 -23.70 15.25
CA LYS A 260 -7.93 -22.36 15.30
C LYS A 260 -6.91 -21.29 15.62
N VAL A 261 -6.87 -20.24 14.78
CA VAL A 261 -6.02 -19.05 14.96
C VAL A 261 -6.91 -17.85 15.23
N SER A 262 -6.79 -17.25 16.41
CA SER A 262 -7.44 -15.98 16.78
C SER A 262 -6.46 -14.83 16.60
N ARG A 263 -6.92 -13.72 16.00
CA ARG A 263 -6.14 -12.51 15.80
C ARG A 263 -6.86 -11.32 16.40
N LYS A 264 -6.19 -10.55 17.24
CA LYS A 264 -6.70 -9.30 17.80
C LYS A 264 -5.93 -8.15 17.13
N HIS A 265 -6.67 -7.18 16.61
CA HIS A 265 -6.11 -5.96 16.05
C HIS A 265 -6.47 -4.79 16.97
N ASP A 266 -5.69 -3.72 16.87
CA ASP A 266 -5.98 -2.45 17.52
C ASP A 266 -7.17 -1.72 16.86
N THR A 267 -7.54 -0.57 17.44
CA THR A 267 -8.49 0.35 16.80
C THR A 267 -7.83 0.94 15.55
N ALA A 268 -8.58 0.97 14.46
CA ALA A 268 -8.07 1.54 13.21
C ALA A 268 -7.78 3.03 13.39
N THR A 269 -6.59 3.44 12.97
CA THR A 269 -6.14 4.83 12.95
C THR A 269 -5.17 5.06 11.79
N THR A 270 -4.86 6.31 11.46
CA THR A 270 -3.97 6.64 10.34
C THR A 270 -2.49 6.62 10.77
N PRO A 271 -1.54 6.45 9.82
CA PRO A 271 -0.12 6.69 10.08
C PRO A 271 0.17 8.05 10.68
N PHE A 272 -0.56 9.09 10.24
CA PHE A 272 -0.45 10.45 10.77
C PHE A 272 -0.72 10.49 12.28
N HIS A 273 -1.84 9.93 12.76
CA HIS A 273 -2.15 9.88 14.19
C HIS A 273 -1.12 9.05 14.95
N ARG A 274 -0.72 7.88 14.41
CA ARG A 274 0.33 7.08 15.05
C ARG A 274 1.65 7.81 15.19
N ALA A 275 2.02 8.62 14.18
CA ALA A 275 3.23 9.43 14.24
C ALA A 275 3.08 10.58 15.25
N THR A 276 1.98 11.35 15.17
CA THR A 276 1.78 12.52 16.06
C THR A 276 1.61 12.15 17.53
N ASP A 277 1.07 10.95 17.80
CA ASP A 277 0.86 10.45 19.16
C ASP A 277 2.09 9.73 19.72
N HIS A 278 3.13 9.50 18.90
CA HIS A 278 4.31 8.76 19.35
C HIS A 278 5.25 9.63 20.19
N PRO A 279 5.70 9.15 21.38
CA PRO A 279 6.50 9.96 22.31
C PRO A 279 7.89 10.36 21.77
N SER A 280 8.42 9.66 20.76
CA SER A 280 9.71 10.03 20.13
C SER A 280 9.60 11.16 19.11
N MET A 281 8.38 11.59 18.76
CA MET A 281 8.20 12.69 17.80
C MET A 281 8.40 14.04 18.47
N THR A 282 9.23 14.88 17.85
CA THR A 282 9.45 16.25 18.34
C THR A 282 8.25 17.15 18.06
N LEU A 283 8.06 18.17 18.88
CA LEU A 283 6.94 19.12 18.73
C LEU A 283 6.93 19.78 17.35
N ASP A 284 8.11 20.19 16.83
CA ASP A 284 8.21 20.81 15.51
C ASP A 284 7.70 19.90 14.39
N ARG A 285 8.02 18.60 14.44
CA ARG A 285 7.54 17.62 13.48
C ARG A 285 6.04 17.41 13.59
N ILE A 286 5.50 17.34 14.81
CA ILE A 286 4.06 17.24 15.05
C ILE A 286 3.34 18.48 14.49
N VAL A 287 3.84 19.67 14.71
CA VAL A 287 3.28 20.92 14.18
C VAL A 287 3.31 20.91 12.65
N ALA A 288 4.44 20.52 12.04
CA ALA A 288 4.57 20.42 10.58
C ALA A 288 3.56 19.42 9.98
N LEU A 289 3.40 18.24 10.60
CA LEU A 289 2.42 17.24 10.18
C LEU A 289 0.98 17.74 10.29
N LYS A 290 0.62 18.38 11.40
CA LYS A 290 -0.73 18.95 11.60
C LYS A 290 -1.02 20.09 10.62
N ARG A 291 -0.02 20.92 10.31
CA ARG A 291 -0.15 21.96 9.27
C ARG A 291 -0.39 21.33 7.90
N THR A 292 0.39 20.32 7.53
CA THR A 292 0.18 19.61 6.26
C THR A 292 -1.21 18.98 6.20
N TYR A 293 -1.63 18.30 7.26
CA TYR A 293 -2.95 17.66 7.35
C TYR A 293 -4.09 18.66 7.10
N SER A 294 -4.04 19.86 7.73
CA SER A 294 -5.09 20.88 7.60
C SER A 294 -5.25 21.43 6.18
N LEU A 295 -4.24 21.28 5.32
CA LEU A 295 -4.25 21.76 3.93
C LEU A 295 -4.72 20.70 2.93
N ILE A 296 -4.83 19.43 3.31
CA ILE A 296 -5.18 18.34 2.39
C ILE A 296 -6.70 18.22 2.31
N ASN A 297 -7.26 18.44 1.13
CA ASN A 297 -8.62 18.05 0.80
C ASN A 297 -8.62 16.60 0.27
N PRO A 298 -9.03 15.58 1.06
CA PRO A 298 -8.92 14.19 0.67
C PRO A 298 -9.78 13.83 -0.54
N ALA A 299 -10.93 14.45 -0.71
CA ALA A 299 -11.82 14.19 -1.85
C ALA A 299 -11.24 14.76 -3.15
N ALA A 300 -10.71 15.99 -3.11
CA ALA A 300 -10.03 16.58 -4.26
C ALA A 300 -8.78 15.77 -4.64
N THR A 301 -7.97 15.35 -3.66
CA THR A 301 -6.80 14.50 -3.89
C THR A 301 -7.19 13.18 -4.54
N GLN A 302 -8.27 12.53 -4.08
CA GLN A 302 -8.78 11.29 -4.68
C GLN A 302 -9.19 11.49 -6.14
N ARG A 303 -9.88 12.59 -6.46
CA ARG A 303 -10.25 12.92 -7.86
C ARG A 303 -9.02 13.14 -8.75
N GLN A 304 -8.00 13.83 -8.23
CA GLN A 304 -6.74 14.04 -8.97
C GLN A 304 -6.02 12.71 -9.25
N ILE A 305 -5.93 11.81 -8.25
CA ILE A 305 -5.37 10.47 -8.45
C ILE A 305 -6.14 9.71 -9.53
N GLN A 306 -7.47 9.76 -9.49
CA GLN A 306 -8.32 9.10 -10.49
C GLN A 306 -8.07 9.67 -11.91
N ALA A 307 -7.96 10.98 -12.05
CA ALA A 307 -7.67 11.63 -13.34
C ALA A 307 -6.30 11.21 -13.89
N LEU A 308 -5.25 11.24 -13.05
CA LEU A 308 -3.91 10.79 -13.44
C LEU A 308 -3.87 9.29 -13.77
N THR A 309 -4.58 8.46 -13.02
CA THR A 309 -4.68 7.03 -13.28
C THR A 309 -5.37 6.76 -14.61
N ASN A 310 -6.44 7.48 -14.94
CA ASN A 310 -7.11 7.36 -16.22
C ASN A 310 -6.18 7.79 -17.37
N GLN A 311 -5.42 8.88 -17.19
CA GLN A 311 -4.40 9.31 -18.17
C GLN A 311 -3.31 8.26 -18.36
N LEU A 312 -2.82 7.67 -17.28
CA LEU A 312 -1.84 6.58 -17.31
C LEU A 312 -2.38 5.37 -18.09
N PHE A 313 -3.61 4.95 -17.84
CA PHE A 313 -4.24 3.84 -18.57
C PHE A 313 -4.46 4.15 -20.04
N THR A 314 -4.85 5.35 -20.39
CA THR A 314 -4.97 5.79 -21.80
C THR A 314 -3.63 5.70 -22.52
N LEU A 315 -2.54 6.19 -21.92
CA LEU A 315 -1.20 6.08 -22.50
C LEU A 315 -0.77 4.62 -22.65
N THR A 316 -1.02 3.80 -21.65
CA THR A 316 -0.64 2.39 -21.65
C THR A 316 -1.39 1.58 -22.69
N THR A 317 -2.69 1.80 -22.84
CA THR A 317 -3.52 1.08 -23.81
C THR A 317 -3.30 1.54 -25.24
N SER A 318 -2.91 2.80 -25.45
CA SER A 318 -2.58 3.31 -26.80
C SER A 318 -1.27 2.73 -27.38
N LYS A 319 -0.39 2.16 -26.54
CA LYS A 319 0.85 1.48 -26.98
C LYS A 319 0.61 0.04 -27.50
N ALA A 320 -0.52 -0.57 -27.17
CA ALA A 320 -0.82 -1.93 -27.63
C ALA A 320 -0.93 -1.89 -29.17
N PRO A 321 -0.22 -2.76 -29.92
CA PRO A 321 -0.54 -2.95 -31.32
C PRO A 321 -2.03 -3.31 -31.42
N ALA A 322 -2.71 -2.90 -32.49
CA ALA A 322 -4.14 -3.12 -32.73
C ALA A 322 -4.47 -4.64 -32.87
N GLY A 323 -4.27 -5.36 -31.79
CA GLY A 323 -4.50 -6.78 -31.60
C GLY A 323 -4.96 -6.97 -30.17
N VAL A 324 -6.23 -7.26 -30.07
CA VAL A 324 -7.05 -7.56 -28.89
C VAL A 324 -6.26 -8.02 -27.67
N PRO A 325 -6.37 -7.38 -26.50
CA PRO A 325 -5.96 -7.98 -25.24
C PRO A 325 -6.91 -9.19 -25.00
N THR A 326 -6.41 -10.38 -25.18
CA THR A 326 -7.16 -11.59 -24.78
C THR A 326 -7.32 -11.52 -23.25
N PRO A 327 -8.55 -11.45 -22.73
CA PRO A 327 -8.76 -11.67 -21.30
C PRO A 327 -8.17 -13.04 -20.98
N LEU A 328 -7.41 -13.16 -19.89
CA LEU A 328 -6.94 -14.44 -19.36
C LEU A 328 -8.16 -15.27 -18.91
N THR A 329 -8.90 -15.82 -19.87
CA THR A 329 -9.86 -16.86 -19.64
C THR A 329 -9.11 -18.11 -19.20
N LYS A 330 -9.47 -18.64 -18.04
CA LYS A 330 -9.03 -19.94 -17.56
C LYS A 330 -9.21 -20.96 -18.70
N ARG A 331 -8.14 -21.46 -19.27
CA ARG A 331 -8.16 -22.69 -20.06
C ARG A 331 -8.65 -23.79 -19.13
N ALA A 332 -9.88 -24.23 -19.33
CA ALA A 332 -10.38 -25.48 -18.78
C ALA A 332 -9.41 -26.56 -19.24
N ARG A 333 -8.74 -27.24 -18.31
CA ARG A 333 -8.08 -28.52 -18.62
C ARG A 333 -9.18 -29.52 -18.91
N SER A 334 -9.43 -29.78 -20.18
CA SER A 334 -10.13 -30.99 -20.62
C SER A 334 -9.27 -32.18 -20.19
N ARG A 335 -9.83 -33.02 -19.32
CA ARG A 335 -9.33 -34.34 -19.04
C ARG A 335 -9.64 -35.17 -20.30
N GLU A 336 -8.67 -35.39 -21.16
CA GLU A 336 -8.71 -36.52 -22.09
C GLU A 336 -8.46 -37.77 -21.28
N ALA A 337 -9.52 -38.56 -21.19
CA ALA A 337 -9.46 -39.95 -20.71
C ALA A 337 -8.73 -40.78 -21.78
N THR A 338 -7.50 -41.16 -21.54
CA THR A 338 -6.83 -42.21 -22.30
C THR A 338 -7.38 -43.56 -21.82
N ASN A 339 -8.34 -44.10 -22.55
CA ASN A 339 -8.66 -45.51 -22.55
C ASN A 339 -7.49 -46.26 -23.19
N ASN A 340 -6.80 -47.07 -22.39
CA ASN A 340 -5.87 -48.09 -22.91
C ASN A 340 -6.51 -49.46 -22.73
N PRO A 341 -6.75 -50.22 -23.81
CA PRO A 341 -7.29 -51.57 -23.69
C PRO A 341 -6.17 -52.54 -23.29
N SER A 342 -6.48 -53.35 -22.28
CA SER A 342 -5.71 -54.50 -21.87
C SER A 342 -5.47 -55.47 -23.03
N ARG A 343 -4.23 -55.91 -23.24
CA ARG A 343 -3.91 -57.17 -23.95
C ARG A 343 -3.56 -58.22 -22.91
N ALA A 344 -4.42 -59.24 -22.87
CA ALA A 344 -4.08 -60.52 -22.31
C ALA A 344 -3.19 -61.28 -23.29
N SER A 345 -2.15 -61.87 -22.80
CA SER A 345 -1.63 -63.21 -23.10
C SER A 345 -0.56 -63.53 -22.08
#